data_fdff277cd60dd96247afd89d582965f1
#
_entry.id   fdff277cd60dd96247afd89d582965f1
#
_cell.length_a   1.000
_cell.length_b   1.000
_cell.length_c   1.000
_cell.angle_alpha   90.00
_cell.angle_beta   90.00
_cell.angle_gamma   90.00
#
_symmetry.space_group_name_H-M   'P 1'
#
loop_
_entity.id
_entity.type
_entity.pdbx_description
1 polymer ?
#
loop_
_entity_poly.entity_id
_entity_poly.type
_entity_poly.pdbx_seq_one_letter_code
_entity_poly.pdbx_strand_id
1 'polypeptide(L)'
;ISETGFVINKVTIILSDMLETYPGLRFQIVNLGGTLPFIFERLESIASHRNPDQPFPTDRLRRLWYDSASLGPRALESAVALLGADRIMLGSDYPIFKDNPIDAVHNAHLTDREKDQVLGHTARDLLASLGCGPGAC
;
A
#
# COMPACT_ATOMS: atom_id res chain seq x y z
N ILE A 1 -4.64 3.65 17.38
CA ILE A 1 -3.58 4.15 16.47
C ILE A 1 -4.28 5.04 15.45
N SER A 2 -3.78 6.25 15.24
CA SER A 2 -4.37 7.20 14.29
C SER A 2 -3.77 7.02 12.90
N GLU A 3 -4.51 7.46 11.86
CA GLU A 3 -4.04 7.48 10.46
C GLU A 3 -2.67 8.17 10.32
N THR A 4 -2.41 9.20 11.12
CA THR A 4 -1.11 9.87 11.19
C THR A 4 0.02 8.94 11.63
N GLY A 5 -0.24 8.03 12.58
CA GLY A 5 0.74 7.03 13.03
C GLY A 5 1.13 6.07 11.91
N PHE A 6 0.19 5.68 11.07
CA PHE A 6 0.48 4.83 9.91
C PHE A 6 1.39 5.51 8.89
N VAL A 7 1.20 6.81 8.65
CA VAL A 7 2.08 7.58 7.77
C VAL A 7 3.49 7.67 8.32
N ILE A 8 3.65 8.00 9.61
CA ILE A 8 4.97 8.13 10.25
C ILE A 8 5.76 6.82 10.12
N ASN A 9 5.14 5.69 10.47
CA ASN A 9 5.81 4.39 10.42
C ASN A 9 6.30 4.05 9.01
N LYS A 10 5.50 4.33 7.97
CA LYS A 10 5.89 4.07 6.58
C LYS A 10 6.99 4.98 6.10
N VAL A 11 6.85 6.27 6.35
CA VAL A 11 7.89 7.25 5.96
C VAL A 11 9.21 6.87 6.63
N THR A 12 9.18 6.40 7.89
CA THR A 12 10.36 5.89 8.58
C THR A 12 10.97 4.69 7.87
N ILE A 13 10.17 3.68 7.47
CA ILE A 13 10.66 2.51 6.73
C ILE A 13 11.28 2.93 5.39
N ILE A 14 10.60 3.81 4.65
CA ILE A 14 11.03 4.27 3.32
C ILE A 14 12.33 5.07 3.38
N LEU A 15 12.49 5.91 4.41
CA LEU A 15 13.68 6.77 4.57
C LEU A 15 14.85 6.06 5.26
N SER A 16 14.61 4.92 5.91
CA SER A 16 15.67 4.11 6.52
C SER A 16 16.37 3.21 5.50
N ASP A 17 17.44 2.55 5.94
CA ASP A 17 18.14 1.51 5.19
C ASP A 17 17.52 0.11 5.37
N MET A 18 16.36 0.01 6.00
CA MET A 18 15.72 -1.26 6.38
C MET A 18 15.43 -2.15 5.17
N LEU A 19 14.98 -1.55 4.06
CA LEU A 19 14.68 -2.29 2.83
C LEU A 19 15.94 -2.83 2.13
N GLU A 20 17.07 -2.20 2.33
CA GLU A 20 18.38 -2.62 1.81
C GLU A 20 19.04 -3.64 2.74
N THR A 21 18.97 -3.40 4.05
CA THR A 21 19.56 -4.27 5.07
C THR A 21 18.86 -5.65 5.12
N TYR A 22 17.54 -5.66 4.90
CA TYR A 22 16.73 -6.87 4.97
C TYR A 22 15.95 -7.12 3.66
N PRO A 23 16.62 -7.42 2.55
CA PRO A 23 15.98 -7.53 1.22
C PRO A 23 14.99 -8.71 1.12
N GLY A 24 15.09 -9.68 2.03
CA GLY A 24 14.17 -10.82 2.12
C GLY A 24 12.85 -10.52 2.83
N LEU A 25 12.77 -9.43 3.59
CA LEU A 25 11.54 -9.06 4.27
C LEU A 25 10.50 -8.47 3.32
N ARG A 26 9.25 -8.78 3.60
CA ARG A 26 8.09 -8.18 2.92
C ARG A 26 7.26 -7.45 3.96
N PHE A 27 7.06 -6.16 3.73
CA PHE A 27 6.28 -5.32 4.62
C PHE A 27 4.89 -5.12 4.05
N GLN A 28 3.88 -5.48 4.83
CA GLN A 28 2.49 -5.10 4.57
C GLN A 28 2.14 -3.91 5.44
N ILE A 29 1.64 -2.89 4.82
CA ILE A 29 1.21 -1.64 5.44
C ILE A 29 -0.31 -1.61 5.46
N VAL A 30 -0.89 -1.35 6.61
CA VAL A 30 -2.34 -1.34 6.80
C VAL A 30 -3.00 -0.09 6.23
N ASN A 31 -4.28 -0.19 5.91
CA ASN A 31 -5.19 0.92 5.58
C ASN A 31 -4.64 1.81 4.46
N LEU A 32 -4.25 1.22 3.32
CA LEU A 32 -3.67 1.94 2.17
C LEU A 32 -2.53 2.89 2.54
N GLY A 33 -2.07 2.73 3.77
CA GLY A 33 -1.08 3.60 4.28
C GLY A 33 -1.59 4.86 4.96
N GLY A 34 -2.82 4.90 5.40
CA GLY A 34 -3.43 6.07 6.02
C GLY A 34 -3.50 7.24 5.05
N THR A 35 -3.12 8.42 5.49
CA THR A 35 -3.20 9.65 4.68
C THR A 35 -2.06 9.80 3.68
N LEU A 36 -1.15 8.81 3.52
CA LEU A 36 0.01 8.93 2.63
C LEU A 36 -0.36 9.31 1.19
N PRO A 37 -1.33 8.66 0.52
CA PRO A 37 -1.68 9.02 -0.84
C PRO A 37 -2.11 10.49 -1.00
N PHE A 38 -2.73 11.05 0.03
CA PHE A 38 -3.20 12.44 0.03
C PHE A 38 -2.07 13.46 0.19
N ILE A 39 -1.03 13.15 0.98
CA ILE A 39 0.06 14.10 1.30
C ILE A 39 1.33 13.86 0.49
N PHE A 40 1.33 12.87 -0.39
CA PHE A 40 2.53 12.35 -1.02
C PHE A 40 3.29 13.41 -1.83
N GLU A 41 2.62 14.11 -2.73
CA GLU A 41 3.23 15.18 -3.55
C GLU A 41 3.84 16.29 -2.69
N ARG A 42 3.22 16.56 -1.53
CA ARG A 42 3.80 17.51 -0.56
C ARG A 42 5.11 16.99 0.05
N LEU A 43 5.20 15.70 0.33
CA LEU A 43 6.45 15.11 0.83
C LEU A 43 7.55 15.20 -0.21
N GLU A 44 7.27 14.89 -1.47
CA GLU A 44 8.22 15.06 -2.58
C GLU A 44 8.67 16.51 -2.72
N SER A 45 7.72 17.44 -2.72
CA SER A 45 7.99 18.87 -2.82
C SER A 45 8.87 19.38 -1.69
N ILE A 46 8.58 18.98 -0.44
CA ILE A 46 9.39 19.36 0.73
C ILE A 46 10.79 18.76 0.64
N ALA A 47 10.92 17.49 0.25
CA ALA A 47 12.23 16.84 0.12
C ALA A 47 13.08 17.54 -0.94
N SER A 48 12.53 17.78 -2.12
CA SER A 48 13.22 18.48 -3.21
C SER A 48 13.62 19.91 -2.84
N HIS A 49 12.81 20.62 -2.05
CA HIS A 49 13.12 21.97 -1.61
C HIS A 49 14.22 22.01 -0.55
N ARG A 50 14.20 21.07 0.40
CA ARG A 50 15.16 21.02 1.51
C ARG A 50 16.50 20.41 1.14
N ASN A 51 16.49 19.42 0.28
CA ASN A 51 17.67 18.70 -0.16
C ASN A 51 17.54 18.25 -1.61
N PRO A 52 17.83 19.13 -2.58
CA PRO A 52 17.66 18.81 -4.01
C PRO A 52 18.47 17.59 -4.48
N ASP A 53 19.60 17.31 -3.82
CA ASP A 53 20.47 16.17 -4.15
C ASP A 53 19.97 14.84 -3.59
N GLN A 54 18.96 14.86 -2.73
CA GLN A 54 18.35 13.67 -2.13
C GLN A 54 16.81 13.76 -2.22
N PRO A 55 16.24 13.54 -3.40
CA PRO A 55 14.80 13.56 -3.57
C PRO A 55 14.13 12.47 -2.73
N PHE A 56 12.84 12.62 -2.46
CA PHE A 56 12.07 11.60 -1.75
C PHE A 56 12.12 10.27 -2.53
N PRO A 57 12.46 9.14 -1.89
CA PRO A 57 12.65 7.86 -2.57
C PRO A 57 11.30 7.20 -2.91
N THR A 58 10.59 7.77 -3.86
CA THR A 58 9.26 7.36 -4.32
C THR A 58 9.19 5.91 -4.75
N ASP A 59 10.24 5.42 -5.41
CA ASP A 59 10.36 4.04 -5.88
C ASP A 59 10.27 3.01 -4.74
N ARG A 60 10.71 3.39 -3.54
CA ARG A 60 10.65 2.51 -2.36
C ARG A 60 9.22 2.23 -1.90
N LEU A 61 8.24 3.10 -2.21
CA LEU A 61 6.83 2.86 -1.94
C LEU A 61 6.36 1.56 -2.59
N ARG A 62 6.79 1.28 -3.79
CA ARG A 62 6.41 0.08 -4.55
C ARG A 62 7.17 -1.19 -4.12
N ARG A 63 8.07 -1.08 -3.15
CA ARG A 63 8.70 -2.23 -2.48
C ARG A 63 7.90 -2.74 -1.29
N LEU A 64 6.83 -2.02 -0.92
CA LEU A 64 5.91 -2.38 0.15
C LEU A 64 4.60 -2.91 -0.43
N TRP A 65 3.85 -3.65 0.37
CA TRP A 65 2.47 -4.06 0.08
C TRP A 65 1.52 -3.36 1.02
N TYR A 66 0.28 -3.19 0.59
CA TYR A 66 -0.75 -2.44 1.31
C TYR A 66 -2.03 -3.26 1.36
N ASP A 67 -2.86 -3.05 2.36
CA ASP A 67 -4.24 -3.55 2.34
C ASP A 67 -5.24 -2.41 2.10
N SER A 68 -6.39 -2.76 1.55
CA SER A 68 -7.45 -1.81 1.18
C SER A 68 -8.45 -1.55 2.30
N ALA A 69 -8.16 -1.96 3.55
CA ALA A 69 -9.12 -1.93 4.64
C ALA A 69 -9.70 -0.53 4.89
N SER A 70 -11.00 -0.50 5.10
CA SER A 70 -11.81 0.54 5.74
C SER A 70 -11.88 1.96 5.15
N LEU A 71 -11.15 2.31 4.08
CA LEU A 71 -11.09 3.70 3.60
C LEU A 71 -12.05 4.02 2.43
N GLY A 72 -12.69 3.02 1.84
CA GLY A 72 -13.66 3.19 0.77
C GLY A 72 -13.08 3.41 -0.64
N PRO A 73 -13.95 3.50 -1.68
CA PRO A 73 -13.55 3.43 -3.09
C PRO A 73 -12.64 4.59 -3.53
N ARG A 74 -12.91 5.83 -3.11
CA ARG A 74 -12.12 7.01 -3.52
C ARG A 74 -10.69 6.97 -2.96
N ALA A 75 -10.52 6.46 -1.74
CA ALA A 75 -9.20 6.27 -1.15
C ALA A 75 -8.44 5.19 -1.90
N LEU A 76 -9.12 4.10 -2.28
CA LEU A 76 -8.55 3.03 -3.08
C LEU A 76 -8.09 3.54 -4.46
N GLU A 77 -8.90 4.33 -5.15
CA GLU A 77 -8.53 4.96 -6.43
C GLU A 77 -7.25 5.78 -6.32
N SER A 78 -7.17 6.64 -5.29
CA SER A 78 -5.97 7.46 -5.03
C SER A 78 -4.75 6.61 -4.72
N ALA A 79 -4.92 5.55 -3.94
CA ALA A 79 -3.84 4.64 -3.60
C ALA A 79 -3.36 3.83 -4.82
N VAL A 80 -4.27 3.35 -5.67
CA VAL A 80 -3.92 2.64 -6.91
C VAL A 80 -3.13 3.55 -7.85
N ALA A 81 -3.54 4.82 -7.99
CA ALA A 81 -2.83 5.79 -8.82
C ALA A 81 -1.38 6.01 -8.35
N LEU A 82 -1.14 6.03 -7.04
CA LEU A 82 0.19 6.24 -6.46
C LEU A 82 1.03 4.96 -6.40
N LEU A 83 0.43 3.89 -5.87
CA LEU A 83 1.16 2.68 -5.48
C LEU A 83 1.14 1.59 -6.56
N GLY A 84 0.09 1.57 -7.38
CA GLY A 84 -0.24 0.50 -8.31
C GLY A 84 -1.09 -0.59 -7.66
N ALA A 85 -2.05 -1.12 -8.41
CA ALA A 85 -2.95 -2.18 -7.94
C ALA A 85 -2.19 -3.47 -7.56
N ASP A 86 -1.05 -3.73 -8.20
CA ASP A 86 -0.14 -4.85 -7.93
C ASP A 86 0.60 -4.76 -6.57
N ARG A 87 0.33 -3.73 -5.79
CA ARG A 87 0.84 -3.53 -4.42
C ARG A 87 -0.26 -3.50 -3.37
N ILE A 88 -1.53 -3.57 -3.79
CA ILE A 88 -2.67 -3.48 -2.88
C ILE A 88 -3.40 -4.82 -2.83
N MET A 89 -3.66 -5.29 -1.61
CA MET A 89 -4.40 -6.51 -1.31
C MET A 89 -5.73 -6.17 -0.65
N LEU A 90 -6.74 -7.01 -0.82
CA LEU A 90 -8.02 -6.87 -0.14
C LEU A 90 -7.84 -6.99 1.38
N GLY A 91 -8.38 -6.03 2.13
CA GLY A 91 -8.42 -6.02 3.59
C GLY A 91 -9.78 -5.57 4.11
N SER A 92 -10.20 -6.03 5.28
CA SER A 92 -11.50 -5.74 5.86
C SER A 92 -11.47 -4.94 7.15
N ASP A 93 -10.35 -4.97 7.88
CA ASP A 93 -10.25 -4.45 9.25
C ASP A 93 -11.32 -5.05 10.19
N TYR A 94 -11.77 -6.28 9.89
CA TYR A 94 -12.72 -7.00 10.73
C TYR A 94 -12.09 -7.33 12.11
N PRO A 95 -12.80 -7.19 13.23
CA PRO A 95 -14.23 -6.90 13.36
C PRO A 95 -14.59 -5.41 13.56
N ILE A 96 -13.64 -4.49 13.35
CA ILE A 96 -13.84 -3.04 13.59
C ILE A 96 -14.88 -2.50 12.61
N PHE A 97 -14.72 -2.80 11.33
CA PHE A 97 -15.70 -2.50 10.31
C PHE A 97 -16.42 -3.77 9.87
N LYS A 98 -17.72 -3.65 9.63
CA LYS A 98 -18.60 -4.76 9.23
C LYS A 98 -19.03 -4.69 7.77
N ASP A 99 -18.63 -3.62 7.09
CA ASP A 99 -18.93 -3.44 5.67
C ASP A 99 -18.18 -4.48 4.85
N ASN A 100 -18.79 -4.88 3.72
CA ASN A 100 -18.15 -5.81 2.81
C ASN A 100 -16.98 -5.09 2.09
N PRO A 101 -15.71 -5.49 2.31
CA PRO A 101 -14.58 -4.83 1.69
C PRO A 101 -14.57 -4.95 0.16
N ILE A 102 -15.22 -5.98 -0.38
CA ILE A 102 -15.36 -6.21 -1.81
C ILE A 102 -16.16 -5.09 -2.48
N ASP A 103 -17.15 -4.52 -1.79
CA ASP A 103 -17.99 -3.45 -2.33
C ASP A 103 -17.16 -2.18 -2.58
N ALA A 104 -16.16 -1.88 -1.75
CA ALA A 104 -15.26 -0.76 -1.98
C ALA A 104 -14.46 -0.92 -3.28
N VAL A 105 -14.02 -2.14 -3.60
CA VAL A 105 -13.30 -2.43 -4.84
C VAL A 105 -14.23 -2.35 -6.05
N HIS A 106 -15.42 -2.93 -5.97
CA HIS A 106 -16.38 -2.89 -7.07
C HIS A 106 -16.86 -1.48 -7.40
N ASN A 107 -17.07 -0.63 -6.38
CA ASN A 107 -17.52 0.74 -6.53
C ASN A 107 -16.41 1.74 -6.90
N ALA A 108 -15.15 1.34 -6.89
CA ALA A 108 -14.03 2.17 -7.31
C ALA A 108 -13.99 2.32 -8.85
N HIS A 109 -13.62 3.50 -9.33
CA HIS A 109 -13.38 3.78 -10.74
C HIS A 109 -12.01 3.25 -11.19
N LEU A 110 -11.88 1.93 -11.16
CA LEU A 110 -10.70 1.17 -11.56
C LEU A 110 -11.03 0.29 -12.76
N THR A 111 -10.04 -0.06 -13.54
CA THR A 111 -10.18 -1.07 -14.60
C THR A 111 -10.45 -2.45 -14.00
N ASP A 112 -11.07 -3.35 -14.76
CA ASP A 112 -11.32 -4.72 -14.30
C ASP A 112 -10.03 -5.42 -13.87
N ARG A 113 -8.93 -5.20 -14.58
CA ARG A 113 -7.62 -5.75 -14.24
C ARG A 113 -7.12 -5.25 -12.88
N GLU A 114 -7.28 -3.96 -12.58
CA GLU A 114 -6.88 -3.40 -11.28
C GLU A 114 -7.75 -3.94 -10.14
N LYS A 115 -9.06 -4.09 -10.39
CA LYS A 115 -9.97 -4.73 -9.43
C LYS A 115 -9.57 -6.18 -9.15
N ASP A 116 -9.27 -6.97 -10.16
CA ASP A 116 -8.82 -8.35 -10.01
C ASP A 116 -7.48 -8.43 -9.25
N GLN A 117 -6.57 -7.49 -9.47
CA GLN A 117 -5.34 -7.39 -8.69
C GLN A 117 -5.64 -7.22 -7.22
N VAL A 118 -6.42 -6.20 -6.85
CA VAL A 118 -6.75 -5.91 -5.45
C VAL A 118 -7.53 -7.07 -4.81
N LEU A 119 -8.50 -7.65 -5.52
CA LEU A 119 -9.36 -8.73 -5.00
C LEU A 119 -8.60 -10.03 -4.69
N GLY A 120 -7.46 -10.27 -5.33
CA GLY A 120 -6.76 -11.52 -5.03
C GLY A 120 -5.44 -11.78 -5.74
N HIS A 121 -5.19 -11.22 -6.93
CA HIS A 121 -3.97 -11.53 -7.67
C HIS A 121 -2.73 -11.04 -6.93
N THR A 122 -2.73 -9.83 -6.39
CA THR A 122 -1.62 -9.27 -5.63
C THR A 122 -1.22 -10.15 -4.44
N ALA A 123 -2.20 -10.62 -3.66
CA ALA A 123 -1.92 -11.50 -2.52
C ALA A 123 -1.36 -12.85 -2.98
N ARG A 124 -1.91 -13.45 -4.04
CA ARG A 124 -1.41 -14.72 -4.61
C ARG A 124 0.02 -14.59 -5.12
N ASP A 125 0.32 -13.52 -5.84
CA ASP A 125 1.65 -13.27 -6.40
C ASP A 125 2.68 -13.07 -5.27
N LEU A 126 2.32 -12.34 -4.22
CA LEU A 126 3.16 -12.18 -3.04
C LEU A 126 3.45 -13.52 -2.36
N LEU A 127 2.42 -14.31 -2.07
CA LEU A 127 2.58 -15.63 -1.44
C LEU A 127 3.41 -16.58 -2.31
N ALA A 128 3.18 -16.60 -3.61
CA ALA A 128 3.98 -17.40 -4.55
C ALA A 128 5.46 -16.98 -4.52
N SER A 129 5.74 -15.68 -4.42
CA SER A 129 7.12 -15.17 -4.32
C SER A 129 7.84 -15.59 -3.03
N LEU A 130 7.08 -15.95 -1.99
CA LEU A 130 7.58 -16.46 -0.71
C LEU A 130 7.70 -18.00 -0.69
N GLY A 131 7.39 -18.68 -1.78
CA GLY A 131 7.35 -20.13 -1.84
C GLY A 131 6.06 -20.77 -1.30
N CYS A 132 5.07 -19.96 -0.94
CA CYS A 132 3.76 -20.42 -0.48
C CYS A 132 2.84 -20.60 -1.70
N GLY A 133 2.87 -21.79 -2.32
CA GLY A 133 1.91 -22.19 -3.34
C GLY A 133 0.65 -22.84 -2.74
N PRO A 134 -0.40 -23.12 -3.54
CA PRO A 134 -1.58 -23.84 -3.09
C PRO A 134 -1.19 -25.16 -2.43
N GLY A 135 -1.38 -25.29 -1.10
CA GLY A 135 -1.05 -26.46 -0.30
C GLY A 135 0.35 -26.49 0.31
N ALA A 136 1.14 -25.41 0.25
CA ALA A 136 2.53 -25.35 0.76
C ALA A 136 2.70 -24.49 2.03
N CYS A 137 1.62 -23.93 2.60
CA CYS A 137 1.64 -23.18 3.86
C CYS A 137 0.58 -23.72 4.82
#